data_5882ba3d733ee3179c99c2b2e1589a90
#
_entry.id   5882ba3d733ee3179c99c2b2e1589a90
#
_cell.length_a   1.000
_cell.length_b   1.000
_cell.length_c   1.000
_cell.angle_alpha   90.00
_cell.angle_beta   90.00
_cell.angle_gamma   90.00
#
_symmetry.space_group_name_H-M   'P 1'
#
loop_
_entity.id
_entity.type
_entity.pdbx_description
1 polymer ?
#
loop_
_entity_poly.entity_id
_entity_poly.type
_entity_poly.pdbx_seq_one_letter_code
_entity_poly.pdbx_strand_id
1 'polypeptide(L)'
;EIGSISEENAQSAAEQLIISLKIDNEPVVRSNCIWSLCRLYQYLTNQLQETFVDECTKIALFDNEPSVMEEAKTALDSMGMKGFYN
;
A
#
# COMPACT_ATOMS: atom_id res chain seq x y z
N GLU A 1 13.21 -13.98 -16.57
CA GLU A 1 12.08 -14.90 -16.74
C GLU A 1 10.76 -14.12 -16.81
N ILE A 2 9.90 -14.54 -17.70
CA ILE A 2 8.63 -13.85 -17.90
C ILE A 2 7.74 -14.06 -16.68
N GLY A 3 7.24 -12.96 -16.14
CA GLY A 3 6.38 -13.00 -14.97
C GLY A 3 7.11 -12.93 -13.64
N SER A 4 8.43 -13.04 -13.65
CA SER A 4 9.22 -12.88 -12.44
C SER A 4 9.37 -11.41 -12.09
N ILE A 5 9.29 -11.10 -10.81
CA ILE A 5 9.56 -9.75 -10.32
C ILE A 5 10.86 -9.82 -9.53
N SER A 6 11.87 -9.12 -9.99
CA SER A 6 13.11 -9.03 -9.22
C SER A 6 12.88 -8.12 -8.02
N GLU A 7 13.63 -8.33 -6.95
CA GLU A 7 13.53 -7.48 -5.76
C GLU A 7 13.78 -6.02 -6.11
N GLU A 8 14.78 -5.77 -6.96
CA GLU A 8 15.13 -4.42 -7.38
C GLU A 8 13.97 -3.74 -8.09
N ASN A 9 13.31 -4.45 -9.02
CA ASN A 9 12.17 -3.90 -9.74
C ASN A 9 10.98 -3.68 -8.80
N ALA A 10 10.79 -4.58 -7.83
CA ALA A 10 9.71 -4.43 -6.86
C ALA A 10 9.92 -3.17 -6.00
N GLN A 11 11.16 -2.91 -5.56
CA GLN A 11 11.44 -1.71 -4.76
C GLN A 11 11.15 -0.45 -5.56
N SER A 12 11.62 -0.39 -6.80
CA SER A 12 11.41 0.77 -7.66
C SER A 12 9.93 1.02 -7.91
N ALA A 13 9.19 -0.04 -8.25
CA ALA A 13 7.75 0.08 -8.47
C ALA A 13 7.02 0.53 -7.20
N ALA A 14 7.41 -0.03 -6.06
CA ALA A 14 6.78 0.32 -4.79
C ALA A 14 7.02 1.77 -4.41
N GLU A 15 8.21 2.29 -4.65
CA GLU A 15 8.51 3.69 -4.38
C GLU A 15 7.59 4.62 -5.16
N GLN A 16 7.38 4.33 -6.44
CA GLN A 16 6.48 5.13 -7.28
C GLN A 16 5.04 5.01 -6.82
N LEU A 17 4.61 3.81 -6.47
CA LEU A 17 3.25 3.58 -5.99
C LEU A 17 2.99 4.30 -4.67
N ILE A 18 3.97 4.33 -3.78
CA ILE A 18 3.83 5.05 -2.52
C ILE A 18 3.71 6.55 -2.75
N ILE A 19 4.50 7.10 -3.67
CA ILE A 19 4.39 8.51 -4.02
C ILE A 19 2.98 8.82 -4.53
N SER A 20 2.48 8.02 -5.46
CA SER A 20 1.12 8.19 -5.98
C SER A 20 0.07 8.09 -4.88
N LEU A 21 0.26 7.12 -3.98
CA LEU A 21 -0.67 6.94 -2.86
C LEU A 21 -0.76 8.18 -1.99
N LYS A 22 0.36 8.87 -1.79
CA LYS A 22 0.41 10.05 -0.95
C LYS A 22 -0.18 11.29 -1.59
N ILE A 23 0.01 11.46 -2.90
CA ILE A 23 -0.27 12.75 -3.54
C ILE A 23 -1.47 12.72 -4.50
N ASP A 24 -1.90 11.55 -4.96
CA ASP A 24 -2.99 11.50 -5.94
C ASP A 24 -4.33 11.72 -5.26
N ASN A 25 -5.14 12.59 -5.85
CA ASN A 25 -6.45 12.94 -5.31
C ASN A 25 -7.55 11.99 -5.75
N GLU A 26 -7.30 11.16 -6.76
CA GLU A 26 -8.31 10.25 -7.29
C GLU A 26 -8.43 9.00 -6.43
N PRO A 27 -9.61 8.72 -5.85
CA PRO A 27 -9.77 7.52 -5.01
C PRO A 27 -9.42 6.22 -5.74
N VAL A 28 -9.78 6.13 -7.02
CA VAL A 28 -9.50 4.93 -7.81
C VAL A 28 -7.99 4.69 -7.91
N VAL A 29 -7.21 5.75 -8.09
CA VAL A 29 -5.75 5.63 -8.18
C VAL A 29 -5.18 5.18 -6.84
N ARG A 30 -5.66 5.77 -5.74
CA ARG A 30 -5.19 5.36 -4.41
C ARG A 30 -5.53 3.90 -4.11
N SER A 31 -6.74 3.46 -4.45
CA SER A 31 -7.13 2.06 -4.33
C SER A 31 -6.20 1.14 -5.10
N ASN A 32 -5.92 1.48 -6.34
CA ASN A 32 -5.05 0.67 -7.18
C ASN A 32 -3.65 0.59 -6.60
N CYS A 33 -3.14 1.69 -6.05
CA CYS A 33 -1.83 1.71 -5.40
C CYS A 33 -1.80 0.78 -4.19
N ILE A 34 -2.86 0.81 -3.37
CA ILE A 34 -2.93 -0.06 -2.19
C ILE A 34 -2.85 -1.53 -2.61
N TRP A 35 -3.65 -1.93 -3.58
CA TRP A 35 -3.69 -3.34 -4.00
C TRP A 35 -2.40 -3.77 -4.69
N SER A 36 -1.81 -2.89 -5.49
CA SER A 36 -0.53 -3.19 -6.13
C SER A 36 0.58 -3.36 -5.09
N LEU A 37 0.60 -2.48 -4.09
CA LEU A 37 1.60 -2.57 -3.01
C LEU A 37 1.40 -3.83 -2.17
N CYS A 38 0.15 -4.25 -1.95
CA CYS A 38 -0.12 -5.50 -1.24
C CYS A 38 0.51 -6.70 -1.97
N ARG A 39 0.41 -6.72 -3.29
CA ARG A 39 1.00 -7.81 -4.07
C ARG A 39 2.51 -7.82 -4.01
N LEU A 40 3.12 -6.64 -3.89
CA LEU A 40 4.57 -6.51 -3.84
C LEU A 40 5.13 -6.64 -2.43
N TYR A 41 4.29 -6.61 -1.42
CA TYR A 41 4.71 -6.45 -0.02
C TYR A 41 5.81 -7.42 0.39
N GLN A 42 5.68 -8.69 0.05
CA GLN A 42 6.65 -9.71 0.47
C GLN A 42 8.03 -9.51 -0.15
N TYR A 43 8.11 -8.73 -1.22
CA TYR A 43 9.37 -8.47 -1.91
C TYR A 43 10.03 -7.17 -1.45
N LEU A 44 9.38 -6.41 -0.59
CA LEU A 44 9.84 -5.08 -0.20
C LEU A 44 10.85 -5.15 0.95
N THR A 45 11.74 -4.16 0.98
CA THR A 45 12.61 -3.98 2.14
C THR A 45 11.78 -3.68 3.38
N ASN A 46 12.35 -3.91 4.56
CA ASN A 46 11.65 -3.59 5.80
C ASN A 46 11.23 -2.12 5.85
N GLN A 47 12.08 -1.24 5.35
CA GLN A 47 11.78 0.19 5.34
C GLN A 47 10.55 0.51 4.49
N LEU A 48 10.48 -0.08 3.28
CA LEU A 48 9.33 0.14 2.41
C LEU A 48 8.07 -0.50 2.98
N GLN A 49 8.20 -1.67 3.61
CA GLN A 49 7.06 -2.30 4.26
C GLN A 49 6.50 -1.40 5.36
N GLU A 50 7.36 -0.83 6.18
CA GLU A 50 6.95 0.09 7.24
C GLU A 50 6.29 1.34 6.67
N THR A 51 6.87 1.90 5.61
CA THR A 51 6.31 3.08 4.96
C THR A 51 4.91 2.80 4.43
N PHE A 52 4.73 1.65 3.79
CA PHE A 52 3.42 1.27 3.26
C PHE A 52 2.41 1.07 4.40
N VAL A 53 2.81 0.38 5.47
CA VAL A 53 1.92 0.18 6.62
C VAL A 53 1.52 1.53 7.22
N ASP A 54 2.46 2.46 7.34
CA ASP A 54 2.17 3.80 7.87
C ASP A 54 1.15 4.54 6.99
N GLU A 55 1.33 4.47 5.67
CA GLU A 55 0.40 5.13 4.75
C GLU A 55 -0.99 4.51 4.81
N CYS A 56 -1.05 3.17 4.86
CA CYS A 56 -2.34 2.49 4.99
C CYS A 56 -3.03 2.87 6.30
N THR A 57 -2.28 2.99 7.38
CA THR A 57 -2.85 3.38 8.67
C THR A 57 -3.43 4.79 8.61
N LYS A 58 -2.70 5.72 8.00
CA LYS A 58 -3.22 7.09 7.83
C LYS A 58 -4.49 7.10 7.00
N ILE A 59 -4.51 6.36 5.91
CA ILE A 59 -5.68 6.29 5.04
C ILE A 59 -6.85 5.66 5.79
N ALA A 60 -6.62 4.57 6.50
CA ALA A 60 -7.68 3.88 7.24
C ALA A 60 -8.33 4.78 8.28
N LEU A 61 -7.56 5.69 8.88
CA LEU A 61 -8.05 6.56 9.95
C LEU A 61 -8.55 7.91 9.47
N PHE A 62 -7.95 8.46 8.43
CA PHE A 62 -8.14 9.87 8.11
C PHE A 62 -8.56 10.17 6.67
N ASP A 63 -8.59 9.19 5.78
CA ASP A 63 -8.97 9.47 4.40
C ASP A 63 -10.43 9.93 4.35
N ASN A 64 -10.73 10.83 3.41
CA ASN A 64 -12.09 11.35 3.28
C ASN A 64 -12.98 10.53 2.35
N GLU A 65 -12.45 9.44 1.79
CA GLU A 65 -13.21 8.54 0.93
C GLU A 65 -13.43 7.21 1.63
N PRO A 66 -14.67 6.88 2.06
CA PRO A 66 -14.91 5.67 2.84
C PRO A 66 -14.46 4.37 2.16
N SER A 67 -14.60 4.29 0.83
CA SER A 67 -14.20 3.06 0.13
C SER A 67 -12.70 2.85 0.21
N VAL A 68 -11.92 3.91 0.12
CA VAL A 68 -10.46 3.83 0.23
C VAL A 68 -10.05 3.49 1.66
N MET A 69 -10.74 4.05 2.64
CA MET A 69 -10.50 3.71 4.05
C MET A 69 -10.68 2.21 4.29
N GLU A 70 -11.76 1.64 3.76
CA GLU A 70 -12.02 0.20 3.93
C GLU A 70 -10.99 -0.65 3.23
N GLU A 71 -10.53 -0.23 2.07
CA GLU A 71 -9.49 -0.97 1.35
C GLU A 71 -8.17 -0.94 2.10
N ALA A 72 -7.83 0.20 2.70
CA ALA A 72 -6.63 0.29 3.53
C ALA A 72 -6.71 -0.62 4.74
N LYS A 73 -7.87 -0.70 5.39
CA LYS A 73 -8.10 -1.61 6.51
C LYS A 73 -7.94 -3.07 6.08
N THR A 74 -8.52 -3.42 4.94
CA THR A 74 -8.40 -4.77 4.39
C THR A 74 -6.93 -5.10 4.08
N ALA A 75 -6.21 -4.13 3.52
CA ALA A 75 -4.79 -4.31 3.22
C ALA A 75 -4.00 -4.56 4.51
N LEU A 76 -4.25 -3.78 5.55
CA LEU A 76 -3.57 -3.96 6.84
C LEU A 76 -3.87 -5.34 7.43
N ASP A 77 -5.12 -5.78 7.35
CA ASP A 77 -5.50 -7.11 7.83
C ASP A 77 -4.76 -8.19 7.07
N SER A 78 -4.66 -8.06 5.74
CA SER A 78 -4.00 -9.07 4.92
C SER A 78 -2.49 -9.13 5.17
N MET A 79 -1.91 -8.05 5.64
CA MET A 79 -0.50 -8.01 5.99
C MET A 79 -0.23 -8.41 7.44
N GLY A 80 -1.26 -8.82 8.18
CA GLY A 80 -1.11 -9.21 9.57
C GLY A 80 -1.04 -8.05 10.54
N MET A 81 -1.42 -6.85 10.10
CA MET A 81 -1.38 -5.63 10.91
C MET A 81 -2.75 -5.27 11.48
N LYS A 82 -3.54 -6.30 11.78
CA LYS A 82 -4.87 -6.11 12.30
C LYS A 82 -4.80 -5.39 13.65
N GLY A 83 -5.62 -4.36 13.79
CA GLY A 83 -5.66 -3.60 15.03
C GLY A 83 -4.87 -2.31 15.02
N PHE A 84 -4.03 -2.09 14.02
CA PHE A 84 -3.23 -0.86 13.92
C PHE A 84 -4.10 0.38 13.74
N TYR A 85 -5.30 0.19 13.18
CA TYR A 85 -6.22 1.29 12.90
C TYR A 85 -7.35 1.38 13.93
N ASN A 86 -7.27 0.63 15.00
CA ASN A 86 -8.27 0.65 16.07
C ASN A 86 -7.93 1.65 17.16
#